data_28cd0c8deca1d2876f0c0bbdb66cd350
#
_entry.id   28cd0c8deca1d2876f0c0bbdb66cd350
#
_cell.length_a   1.000
_cell.length_b   1.000
_cell.length_c   1.000
_cell.angle_alpha   90.00
_cell.angle_beta   90.00
_cell.angle_gamma   90.00
#
_symmetry.space_group_name_H-M   'P 1'
#
loop_
_entity.id
_entity.type
_entity.pdbx_description
1 polymer ?
#
loop_
_entity_poly.entity_id
_entity_poly.type
_entity_poly.pdbx_seq_one_letter_code
_entity_poly.pdbx_strand_id
1 'polypeptide(L)'
;FQAASGNGDSGYGSFSIDAAGNWTYTLDDTNPAVDALNDGDPLSDSFTVYSEDGTPQLITISITGTNDAAIIAGTTSGAVDEDGADAPVTATGSLTASDVDNTANAFQAASGNGDSGYGSFSIDAAGNWTYTLDDTNPAVDALNDGDPLSDSFTVYSEDGTPQLITISITGTNDAAII
;
A
#
# COMPACT_ATOMS: atom_id res chain seq x y z
N PHE A 1 -16.09 -44.12 -7.48
CA PHE A 1 -16.18 -43.25 -6.35
C PHE A 1 -17.62 -42.86 -6.03
N GLN A 2 -17.90 -42.48 -4.81
CA GLN A 2 -19.17 -41.89 -4.44
C GLN A 2 -19.16 -40.40 -4.85
N ALA A 3 -20.07 -39.97 -5.72
CA ALA A 3 -20.19 -38.59 -6.09
C ALA A 3 -20.61 -37.75 -4.87
N ALA A 4 -19.90 -36.67 -4.60
CA ALA A 4 -20.11 -35.82 -3.42
C ALA A 4 -19.71 -34.37 -3.70
N SER A 5 -20.20 -33.46 -2.87
CA SER A 5 -19.77 -32.06 -2.83
C SER A 5 -19.92 -31.53 -1.40
N GLY A 6 -19.12 -30.55 -1.04
CA GLY A 6 -19.14 -29.95 0.29
C GLY A 6 -18.06 -28.89 0.43
N ASN A 7 -17.89 -28.41 1.67
CA ASN A 7 -16.78 -27.54 2.01
C ASN A 7 -15.55 -28.38 2.37
N GLY A 8 -14.37 -27.78 2.20
CA GLY A 8 -13.15 -28.32 2.78
C GLY A 8 -13.22 -28.38 4.31
N ASP A 9 -12.41 -29.21 4.93
CA ASP A 9 -12.41 -29.47 6.37
C ASP A 9 -12.09 -28.22 7.20
N SER A 10 -11.26 -27.31 6.65
CA SER A 10 -10.92 -26.01 7.26
C SER A 10 -11.88 -24.89 6.83
N GLY A 11 -12.69 -25.12 5.79
CA GLY A 11 -13.68 -24.17 5.31
C GLY A 11 -13.10 -23.04 4.46
N TYR A 12 -11.93 -23.24 3.86
CA TYR A 12 -11.30 -22.25 2.98
C TYR A 12 -11.79 -22.34 1.53
N GLY A 13 -12.62 -23.32 1.22
CA GLY A 13 -13.18 -23.49 -0.11
C GLY A 13 -14.18 -24.64 -0.14
N SER A 14 -14.60 -24.99 -1.35
CA SER A 14 -15.55 -26.07 -1.60
C SER A 14 -15.00 -27.08 -2.62
N PHE A 15 -15.44 -28.32 -2.50
CA PHE A 15 -15.07 -29.38 -3.42
C PHE A 15 -16.26 -30.04 -4.08
N SER A 16 -16.03 -30.69 -5.20
CA SER A 16 -16.93 -31.67 -5.80
C SER A 16 -16.13 -32.82 -6.36
N ILE A 17 -16.70 -34.04 -6.34
CA ILE A 17 -16.16 -35.24 -6.98
C ILE A 17 -17.28 -35.98 -7.70
N ASP A 18 -16.99 -36.48 -8.91
CA ASP A 18 -17.91 -37.36 -9.69
C ASP A 18 -17.65 -38.86 -9.44
N ALA A 19 -18.52 -39.69 -9.97
CA ALA A 19 -18.40 -41.13 -9.85
C ALA A 19 -17.18 -41.72 -10.58
N ALA A 20 -16.58 -40.99 -11.52
CA ALA A 20 -15.35 -41.38 -12.24
C ALA A 20 -14.09 -41.02 -11.41
N GLY A 21 -14.22 -40.24 -10.32
CA GLY A 21 -13.12 -39.82 -9.46
C GLY A 21 -12.51 -38.48 -9.89
N ASN A 22 -13.12 -37.76 -10.81
CA ASN A 22 -12.69 -36.39 -11.13
C ASN A 22 -13.17 -35.46 -10.05
N TRP A 23 -12.26 -34.69 -9.46
CA TRP A 23 -12.58 -33.74 -8.41
C TRP A 23 -12.12 -32.33 -8.79
N THR A 24 -12.80 -31.36 -8.22
CA THR A 24 -12.47 -29.94 -8.31
C THR A 24 -12.53 -29.36 -6.91
N TYR A 25 -11.59 -28.49 -6.59
CA TYR A 25 -11.61 -27.63 -5.41
C TYR A 25 -11.68 -26.17 -5.86
N THR A 26 -12.55 -25.39 -5.25
CA THR A 26 -12.70 -23.95 -5.49
C THR A 26 -12.41 -23.21 -4.19
N LEU A 27 -11.35 -22.42 -4.20
CA LEU A 27 -10.97 -21.56 -3.06
C LEU A 27 -12.04 -20.47 -2.87
N ASP A 28 -12.28 -20.08 -1.62
CA ASP A 28 -13.08 -18.92 -1.26
C ASP A 28 -12.14 -17.75 -0.94
N ASP A 29 -11.86 -16.92 -1.93
CA ASP A 29 -10.97 -15.76 -1.82
C ASP A 29 -11.53 -14.68 -0.88
N THR A 30 -12.83 -14.75 -0.54
CA THR A 30 -13.46 -13.83 0.41
C THR A 30 -13.40 -14.31 1.86
N ASN A 31 -12.83 -15.49 2.09
CA ASN A 31 -12.63 -16.01 3.43
C ASN A 31 -11.55 -15.18 4.15
N PRO A 32 -11.83 -14.57 5.31
CA PRO A 32 -10.85 -13.69 5.98
C PRO A 32 -9.52 -14.34 6.35
N ALA A 33 -9.46 -15.66 6.47
CA ALA A 33 -8.21 -16.37 6.76
C ALA A 33 -7.39 -16.63 5.48
N VAL A 34 -8.02 -16.60 4.31
CA VAL A 34 -7.37 -16.66 3.00
C VAL A 34 -6.90 -15.26 2.59
N ASP A 35 -7.80 -14.29 2.69
CA ASP A 35 -7.62 -12.88 2.37
C ASP A 35 -6.48 -12.21 3.19
N ALA A 36 -6.24 -12.67 4.41
CA ALA A 36 -5.19 -12.14 5.29
C ALA A 36 -3.79 -12.78 5.10
N LEU A 37 -3.57 -13.51 4.00
CA LEU A 37 -2.28 -14.15 3.72
C LEU A 37 -1.35 -13.23 2.94
N ASN A 38 -0.17 -12.96 3.47
CA ASN A 38 0.88 -12.27 2.73
C ASN A 38 1.48 -13.13 1.61
N ASP A 39 2.28 -12.51 0.73
CA ASP A 39 2.92 -13.20 -0.38
C ASP A 39 3.78 -14.37 0.08
N GLY A 40 3.42 -15.56 -0.38
CA GLY A 40 4.10 -16.80 -0.05
C GLY A 40 3.68 -17.46 1.27
N ASP A 41 2.77 -16.88 2.04
CA ASP A 41 2.26 -17.49 3.27
C ASP A 41 1.55 -18.82 2.97
N PRO A 42 1.88 -19.91 3.69
CA PRO A 42 1.29 -21.21 3.44
C PRO A 42 0.01 -21.40 4.26
N LEU A 43 -1.03 -21.87 3.59
CA LEU A 43 -2.25 -22.37 4.20
C LEU A 43 -2.61 -23.73 3.58
N SER A 44 -3.42 -24.52 4.24
CA SER A 44 -3.87 -25.80 3.69
C SER A 44 -5.30 -26.12 4.07
N ASP A 45 -6.01 -26.72 3.12
CA ASP A 45 -7.31 -27.33 3.35
C ASP A 45 -7.27 -28.82 2.99
N SER A 46 -8.30 -29.55 3.33
CA SER A 46 -8.45 -30.96 2.97
C SER A 46 -9.91 -31.35 2.83
N PHE A 47 -10.16 -32.45 2.19
CA PHE A 47 -11.46 -33.11 2.18
C PHE A 47 -11.31 -34.61 1.96
N THR A 48 -12.24 -35.39 2.49
CA THR A 48 -12.24 -36.86 2.35
C THR A 48 -13.24 -37.30 1.29
N VAL A 49 -12.81 -38.11 0.38
CA VAL A 49 -13.64 -38.77 -0.63
C VAL A 49 -13.69 -40.28 -0.40
N TYR A 50 -14.68 -40.97 -0.94
CA TYR A 50 -14.89 -42.40 -0.71
C TYR A 50 -15.01 -43.14 -2.03
N SER A 51 -14.39 -44.30 -2.09
CA SER A 51 -14.68 -45.29 -3.15
C SER A 51 -16.11 -45.83 -3.01
N GLU A 52 -16.57 -46.60 -3.99
CA GLU A 52 -17.93 -47.15 -3.99
C GLU A 52 -18.17 -48.10 -2.79
N ASP A 53 -17.15 -48.83 -2.35
CA ASP A 53 -17.17 -49.70 -1.16
C ASP A 53 -16.98 -48.97 0.17
N GLY A 54 -16.85 -47.64 0.15
CA GLY A 54 -16.70 -46.79 1.35
C GLY A 54 -15.28 -46.63 1.85
N THR A 55 -14.26 -47.03 1.09
CA THR A 55 -12.86 -46.79 1.46
C THR A 55 -12.54 -45.30 1.36
N PRO A 56 -12.08 -44.62 2.46
CA PRO A 56 -11.77 -43.21 2.45
C PRO A 56 -10.44 -42.87 1.81
N GLN A 57 -10.36 -41.73 1.14
CA GLN A 57 -9.14 -41.11 0.66
C GLN A 57 -9.14 -39.62 1.02
N LEU A 58 -8.13 -39.19 1.76
CA LEU A 58 -7.90 -37.76 2.04
C LEU A 58 -7.23 -37.09 0.85
N ILE A 59 -7.74 -35.94 0.47
CA ILE A 59 -7.15 -35.03 -0.49
C ILE A 59 -6.74 -33.77 0.25
N THR A 60 -5.49 -33.35 0.07
CA THR A 60 -4.95 -32.14 0.68
C THR A 60 -4.73 -31.09 -0.40
N ILE A 61 -5.17 -29.86 -0.11
CA ILE A 61 -4.99 -28.69 -0.97
C ILE A 61 -3.97 -27.77 -0.31
N SER A 62 -2.94 -27.40 -1.04
CA SER A 62 -2.01 -26.34 -0.63
C SER A 62 -2.52 -25.01 -1.18
N ILE A 63 -2.59 -24.02 -0.32
CA ILE A 63 -2.97 -22.63 -0.63
C ILE A 63 -1.73 -21.78 -0.36
N THR A 64 -1.43 -20.86 -1.27
CA THR A 64 -0.34 -19.90 -1.11
C THR A 64 -0.93 -18.51 -1.15
N GLY A 65 -0.60 -17.69 -0.18
CA GLY A 65 -1.03 -16.29 -0.07
C GLY A 65 -0.43 -15.41 -1.17
N THR A 66 -1.09 -14.32 -1.40
CA THR A 66 -0.62 -13.20 -2.24
C THR A 66 -0.93 -11.93 -1.47
N ASN A 67 0.02 -11.01 -1.38
CA ASN A 67 -0.17 -9.75 -0.67
C ASN A 67 -1.21 -8.86 -1.36
N ASP A 68 -2.16 -8.35 -0.63
CA ASP A 68 -3.05 -7.28 -1.05
C ASP A 68 -2.37 -5.91 -0.85
N ALA A 69 -2.66 -4.96 -1.74
CA ALA A 69 -2.06 -3.64 -1.63
C ALA A 69 -2.81 -2.77 -0.61
N ALA A 70 -2.08 -2.08 0.25
CA ALA A 70 -2.66 -1.14 1.21
C ALA A 70 -3.51 -0.06 0.52
N ILE A 71 -4.65 0.28 1.12
CA ILE A 71 -5.46 1.44 0.73
C ILE A 71 -4.93 2.65 1.52
N ILE A 72 -4.30 3.60 0.81
CA ILE A 72 -3.74 4.81 1.40
C ILE A 72 -4.71 5.97 1.20
N ALA A 73 -4.94 6.75 2.27
CA ALA A 73 -5.77 7.95 2.26
C ALA A 73 -5.12 9.06 3.11
N GLY A 74 -5.63 10.29 2.98
CA GLY A 74 -5.15 11.43 3.77
C GLY A 74 -4.64 12.59 2.93
N THR A 75 -3.68 13.36 3.45
CA THR A 75 -3.15 14.56 2.81
C THR A 75 -2.03 14.20 1.83
N THR A 76 -2.31 14.31 0.53
CA THR A 76 -1.38 13.96 -0.56
C THR A 76 -0.82 15.18 -1.29
N SER A 77 -1.05 16.39 -0.76
CA SER A 77 -0.50 17.62 -1.31
C SER A 77 -0.22 18.63 -0.22
N GLY A 78 0.73 19.54 -0.49
CA GLY A 78 1.07 20.66 0.36
C GLY A 78 1.38 21.91 -0.45
N ALA A 79 1.50 23.04 0.22
CA ALA A 79 1.93 24.31 -0.38
C ALA A 79 2.99 24.97 0.51
N VAL A 80 3.99 25.53 -0.11
CA VAL A 80 5.04 26.34 0.52
C VAL A 80 5.27 27.61 -0.30
N ASP A 81 5.78 28.61 0.35
CA ASP A 81 6.11 29.90 -0.27
C ASP A 81 7.59 30.15 -0.03
N GLU A 82 8.28 30.59 -1.07
CA GLU A 82 9.63 31.11 -0.94
C GLU A 82 9.60 32.29 0.07
N ASP A 83 10.59 32.39 0.91
CA ASP A 83 10.68 33.37 2.02
C ASP A 83 9.56 33.30 3.09
N GLY A 84 8.57 32.44 2.92
CA GLY A 84 7.48 32.23 3.88
C GLY A 84 6.56 33.43 4.07
N ALA A 85 6.41 34.28 3.03
CA ALA A 85 5.63 35.50 3.12
C ALA A 85 4.12 35.24 3.17
N ASP A 86 3.59 34.38 2.30
CA ASP A 86 2.18 34.05 2.17
C ASP A 86 1.84 32.63 2.64
N ALA A 87 2.82 31.71 2.62
CA ALA A 87 2.73 30.36 3.17
C ALA A 87 4.05 29.99 3.87
N PRO A 88 4.07 29.04 4.80
CA PRO A 88 5.31 28.63 5.44
C PRO A 88 6.25 27.94 4.47
N VAL A 89 7.57 28.05 4.68
CA VAL A 89 8.60 27.27 3.96
C VAL A 89 8.52 25.75 4.22
N THR A 90 7.61 25.34 5.09
CA THR A 90 7.40 23.94 5.49
C THR A 90 5.94 23.56 5.33
N ALA A 91 5.68 22.50 4.55
CA ALA A 91 4.37 21.86 4.46
C ALA A 91 4.34 20.57 5.28
N THR A 92 3.20 20.26 5.86
CA THR A 92 2.98 19.03 6.64
C THR A 92 1.66 18.38 6.29
N GLY A 93 1.57 17.08 6.48
CA GLY A 93 0.32 16.35 6.33
C GLY A 93 0.38 14.99 7.03
N SER A 94 -0.72 14.28 6.96
CA SER A 94 -0.81 12.92 7.48
C SER A 94 -1.52 12.01 6.50
N LEU A 95 -1.03 10.77 6.42
CA LEU A 95 -1.61 9.66 5.68
C LEU A 95 -2.11 8.60 6.66
N THR A 96 -3.05 7.82 6.21
CA THR A 96 -3.50 6.58 6.86
C THR A 96 -3.41 5.44 5.86
N ALA A 97 -3.04 4.27 6.30
CA ALA A 97 -3.10 3.04 5.53
C ALA A 97 -4.17 2.10 6.11
N SER A 98 -4.76 1.27 5.28
CA SER A 98 -5.62 0.15 5.67
C SER A 98 -5.27 -1.03 4.78
N ASP A 99 -4.93 -2.15 5.41
CA ASP A 99 -4.41 -3.33 4.75
C ASP A 99 -4.96 -4.57 5.45
N VAL A 100 -5.37 -5.58 4.67
CA VAL A 100 -6.02 -6.78 5.20
C VAL A 100 -4.99 -7.78 5.74
N ASP A 101 -3.83 -7.85 5.13
CA ASP A 101 -2.72 -8.75 5.49
C ASP A 101 -1.64 -8.06 6.35
N ASN A 102 -1.48 -6.74 6.27
CA ASN A 102 -0.55 -5.96 7.08
C ASN A 102 -1.28 -5.10 8.13
N THR A 103 -1.76 -5.73 9.17
CA THR A 103 -2.62 -5.12 10.21
C THR A 103 -1.98 -3.99 11.01
N ALA A 104 -0.66 -3.79 10.94
CA ALA A 104 0.03 -2.65 11.53
C ALA A 104 -0.39 -1.33 10.88
N ASN A 105 -0.83 -1.35 9.60
CA ASN A 105 -1.28 -0.18 8.85
C ASN A 105 -0.27 0.98 8.91
N ALA A 106 1.02 0.65 8.95
CA ALA A 106 2.12 1.58 9.14
C ALA A 106 2.72 2.04 7.81
N PHE A 107 3.60 3.04 7.87
CA PHE A 107 4.42 3.50 6.76
C PHE A 107 5.90 3.20 7.02
N GLN A 108 6.65 3.06 5.93
CA GLN A 108 8.10 2.98 6.00
C GLN A 108 8.64 4.38 6.32
N ALA A 109 9.20 4.56 7.52
CA ALA A 109 9.82 5.83 7.90
C ALA A 109 10.98 6.14 6.95
N ALA A 110 10.95 7.32 6.35
CA ALA A 110 11.91 7.73 5.34
C ALA A 110 12.20 9.22 5.38
N SER A 111 13.33 9.63 4.81
CA SER A 111 13.67 11.02 4.55
C SER A 111 14.57 11.13 3.33
N GLY A 112 14.50 12.24 2.63
CA GLY A 112 15.28 12.46 1.42
C GLY A 112 15.00 13.82 0.80
N ASN A 113 15.54 14.04 -0.40
CA ASN A 113 15.21 15.21 -1.19
C ASN A 113 13.92 14.96 -1.98
N GLY A 114 13.19 16.02 -2.30
CA GLY A 114 12.14 15.98 -3.31
C GLY A 114 12.68 15.56 -4.66
N ASP A 115 11.82 15.06 -5.54
CA ASP A 115 12.18 14.52 -6.86
C ASP A 115 12.84 15.57 -7.77
N SER A 116 12.42 16.84 -7.63
CA SER A 116 13.03 17.98 -8.35
C SER A 116 14.22 18.59 -7.59
N GLY A 117 14.41 18.22 -6.33
CA GLY A 117 15.50 18.71 -5.48
C GLY A 117 15.33 20.13 -4.98
N TYR A 118 14.10 20.63 -4.91
CA TYR A 118 13.82 21.98 -4.38
C TYR A 118 13.65 22.00 -2.86
N GLY A 119 13.63 20.86 -2.21
CA GLY A 119 13.52 20.73 -0.78
C GLY A 119 13.75 19.32 -0.29
N SER A 120 13.48 19.08 0.96
CA SER A 120 13.63 17.79 1.61
C SER A 120 12.35 17.37 2.31
N PHE A 121 12.13 16.05 2.40
CA PHE A 121 10.98 15.49 3.09
C PHE A 121 11.38 14.50 4.18
N SER A 122 10.46 14.27 5.09
CA SER A 122 10.46 13.14 6.02
C SER A 122 9.06 12.61 6.22
N ILE A 123 8.94 11.31 6.48
CA ILE A 123 7.71 10.65 6.92
C ILE A 123 8.04 9.71 8.08
N ASP A 124 7.17 9.67 9.09
CA ASP A 124 7.26 8.70 10.19
C ASP A 124 6.39 7.45 9.94
N ALA A 125 6.55 6.43 10.78
CA ALA A 125 5.78 5.19 10.67
C ALA A 125 4.27 5.37 10.93
N ALA A 126 3.86 6.48 11.51
CA ALA A 126 2.45 6.83 11.72
C ALA A 126 1.83 7.57 10.52
N GLY A 127 2.62 7.81 9.45
CA GLY A 127 2.18 8.50 8.24
C GLY A 127 2.22 10.02 8.30
N ASN A 128 2.81 10.62 9.35
CA ASN A 128 2.99 12.05 9.39
C ASN A 128 4.18 12.45 8.54
N TRP A 129 3.95 13.30 7.56
CA TRP A 129 5.00 13.79 6.68
C TRP A 129 5.22 15.29 6.80
N THR A 130 6.46 15.69 6.52
CA THR A 130 6.91 17.07 6.47
C THR A 130 7.74 17.26 5.21
N TYR A 131 7.53 18.36 4.51
CA TYR A 131 8.39 18.86 3.44
C TYR A 131 8.93 20.23 3.84
N THR A 132 10.22 20.46 3.63
CA THR A 132 10.89 21.74 3.90
C THR A 132 11.55 22.22 2.62
N LEU A 133 11.15 23.39 2.16
CA LEU A 133 11.73 24.04 0.98
C LEU A 133 13.20 24.43 1.24
N ASP A 134 14.03 24.34 0.24
CA ASP A 134 15.38 24.90 0.25
C ASP A 134 15.38 26.26 -0.49
N ASP A 135 15.13 27.31 0.23
CA ASP A 135 15.08 28.70 -0.24
C ASP A 135 16.42 29.17 -0.82
N THR A 136 17.52 28.48 -0.49
CA THR A 136 18.85 28.75 -1.07
C THR A 136 19.09 28.06 -2.42
N ASN A 137 18.14 27.24 -2.88
CA ASN A 137 18.22 26.59 -4.18
C ASN A 137 18.10 27.65 -5.30
N PRO A 138 19.06 27.75 -6.22
CA PRO A 138 19.03 28.80 -7.24
C PRO A 138 17.81 28.83 -8.17
N ALA A 139 17.08 27.70 -8.28
CA ALA A 139 15.85 27.64 -9.08
C ALA A 139 14.63 28.13 -8.30
N VAL A 140 14.68 28.05 -6.98
CA VAL A 140 13.69 28.62 -6.05
C VAL A 140 13.95 30.11 -5.89
N ASP A 141 15.17 30.49 -5.50
CA ASP A 141 15.66 31.87 -5.27
C ASP A 141 15.51 32.80 -6.51
N ALA A 142 15.33 32.25 -7.70
CA ALA A 142 15.12 33.01 -8.93
C ALA A 142 13.65 33.25 -9.30
N LEU A 143 12.70 32.81 -8.49
CA LEU A 143 11.27 32.99 -8.75
C LEU A 143 10.86 34.44 -8.47
N ASN A 144 9.90 34.94 -9.23
CA ASN A 144 9.28 36.23 -8.92
C ASN A 144 7.94 35.99 -8.19
N ASP A 145 7.39 37.07 -7.65
CA ASP A 145 6.11 37.08 -6.96
C ASP A 145 5.00 36.37 -7.76
N GLY A 146 4.49 35.28 -7.22
CA GLY A 146 3.45 34.46 -7.82
C GLY A 146 3.93 33.46 -8.90
N ASP A 147 5.23 33.36 -9.19
CA ASP A 147 5.76 32.35 -10.12
C ASP A 147 5.53 30.95 -9.53
N PRO A 148 4.95 30.00 -10.30
CA PRO A 148 4.67 28.68 -9.81
C PRO A 148 5.85 27.71 -10.05
N LEU A 149 6.17 26.91 -9.05
CA LEU A 149 7.06 25.76 -9.15
C LEU A 149 6.42 24.57 -8.42
N SER A 150 6.91 23.37 -8.64
CA SER A 150 6.40 22.18 -7.94
C SER A 150 7.50 21.17 -7.68
N ASP A 151 7.38 20.49 -6.57
CA ASP A 151 8.18 19.33 -6.21
C ASP A 151 7.26 18.15 -5.86
N SER A 152 7.82 16.96 -5.73
CA SER A 152 7.11 15.77 -5.29
C SER A 152 8.04 14.81 -4.57
N PHE A 153 7.46 13.87 -3.86
CA PHE A 153 8.18 12.72 -3.28
C PHE A 153 7.23 11.55 -3.11
N THR A 154 7.77 10.34 -3.19
CA THR A 154 7.01 9.11 -3.01
C THR A 154 7.32 8.50 -1.65
N VAL A 155 6.28 8.11 -0.94
CA VAL A 155 6.34 7.38 0.32
C VAL A 155 5.69 6.02 0.15
N TYR A 156 5.94 5.08 1.07
CA TYR A 156 5.48 3.70 0.97
C TYR A 156 4.82 3.26 2.28
N SER A 157 3.73 2.52 2.17
CA SER A 157 3.17 1.75 3.29
C SER A 157 4.12 0.61 3.67
N GLU A 158 3.82 -0.11 4.75
CA GLU A 158 4.66 -1.21 5.24
C GLU A 158 4.82 -2.33 4.20
N ASP A 159 3.75 -2.66 3.47
CA ASP A 159 3.73 -3.64 2.37
C ASP A 159 4.44 -3.16 1.09
N GLY A 160 4.84 -1.88 1.03
CA GLY A 160 5.51 -1.27 -0.12
C GLY A 160 4.56 -0.62 -1.15
N THR A 161 3.28 -0.44 -0.82
CA THR A 161 2.34 0.30 -1.68
C THR A 161 2.75 1.77 -1.74
N PRO A 162 2.98 2.35 -2.95
CA PRO A 162 3.46 3.71 -3.10
C PRO A 162 2.35 4.75 -3.00
N GLN A 163 2.69 5.93 -2.44
CA GLN A 163 1.87 7.13 -2.48
C GLN A 163 2.72 8.34 -2.87
N LEU A 164 2.33 8.99 -3.95
CA LEU A 164 2.94 10.26 -4.37
C LEU A 164 2.35 11.42 -3.55
N ILE A 165 3.22 12.31 -3.07
CA ILE A 165 2.88 13.59 -2.46
C ILE A 165 3.40 14.71 -3.33
N THR A 166 2.56 15.71 -3.62
CA THR A 166 2.90 16.84 -4.48
C THR A 166 2.94 18.14 -3.66
N ILE A 167 3.97 18.94 -3.87
CA ILE A 167 4.17 20.22 -3.22
C ILE A 167 4.09 21.34 -4.26
N SER A 168 3.21 22.30 -4.03
CA SER A 168 3.16 23.55 -4.78
C SER A 168 4.10 24.55 -4.12
N ILE A 169 4.94 25.20 -4.90
CA ILE A 169 5.88 26.24 -4.48
C ILE A 169 5.47 27.53 -5.18
N THR A 170 5.33 28.61 -4.43
CA THR A 170 5.06 29.94 -4.95
C THR A 170 6.27 30.82 -4.71
N GLY A 171 6.72 31.52 -5.74
CA GLY A 171 7.85 32.44 -5.67
C GLY A 171 7.48 33.76 -5.00
N THR A 172 8.47 34.38 -4.41
CA THR A 172 8.46 35.74 -3.85
C THR A 172 9.57 36.56 -4.50
N ASN A 173 9.33 37.81 -4.82
CA ASN A 173 10.34 38.64 -5.47
C ASN A 173 11.36 39.16 -4.46
N ASP A 174 12.63 38.88 -4.70
CA ASP A 174 13.74 39.41 -3.93
C ASP A 174 14.01 40.88 -4.14
N ALA A 175 14.40 41.57 -3.08
CA ALA A 175 14.80 42.97 -3.17
C ALA A 175 16.17 43.10 -3.85
N ALA A 176 16.28 44.06 -4.80
CA ALA A 176 17.54 44.32 -5.46
C ALA A 176 18.63 44.80 -4.47
N ILE A 177 19.80 44.22 -4.51
CA ILE A 177 20.97 44.64 -3.77
C ILE A 177 21.56 45.86 -4.53
N ILE A 178 21.60 47.04 -3.86
CA ILE A 178 22.10 48.34 -4.41
C ILE A 178 23.49 48.66 -3.86
#